data_78ff727fafbf94606a5aa54f9e9b42bf
#
_entry.id   78ff727fafbf94606a5aa54f9e9b42bf
#
_cell.length_a   1.000
_cell.length_b   1.000
_cell.length_c   1.000
_cell.angle_alpha   90.00
_cell.angle_beta   90.00
_cell.angle_gamma   90.00
#
_symmetry.space_group_name_H-M   'P 1'
#
loop_
_entity.id
_entity.type
_entity.pdbx_description
1 polymer ?
#
loop_
_entity_poly.entity_id
_entity_poly.type
_entity_poly.pdbx_seq_one_letter_code
_entity_poly.pdbx_strand_id
1 'polypeptide(L)'
;MDPSVASAGPYILILLLVSIIVIVLLTTKLKLHPFLSIIIAAYLFGLGANLIGQVMFGKSLIESISKTMASGFGGILGEIGLVIIFGTIIGKILEKTGAAVTMAETVLKWIGDRHPALGMSVIGWVVSIPVFCDSGYVVLSSLNKSVAKKANVNVVVTSVALATGLYASHTFVPPTPGPIAAAGNLGIGANGLIWVILFGAFVSLFTMFAGYIWATRFSKDLPSDLPGLKETFEEYKASFGRIPTAFQAFAPILIPIILMALGSIANFPVGTLPDGSKETFMSGSVYTVVNFIGKPVTALFIGVIFAFLLLAKNRGEEALTNWVGDGMKDAAIIIMITGAGGAFGTMIAATPIADYIKTLLGGDSIFVGAGALFILFFIAALLKTAQGSSTTALVVTSTIAMPLMSILGLDVMMGNIPIGQVLAVMAIGSGAMVVSHVNDSYFWVVSQFSGMSVTTAYRAQTMATLVQGITGIVVTFLLGLLLL
;
A
#
# COMPACT_ATOMS: atom_id res chain seq x y z
N MET A 1 17.54 -31.81 -13.08
CA MET A 1 16.87 -31.53 -11.79
C MET A 1 17.60 -32.29 -10.71
N ASP A 2 17.98 -31.64 -9.62
CA ASP A 2 18.52 -32.34 -8.46
C ASP A 2 17.46 -33.34 -7.97
N PRO A 3 17.78 -34.65 -7.81
CA PRO A 3 16.83 -35.64 -7.33
C PRO A 3 16.13 -35.26 -6.01
N SER A 4 16.79 -34.47 -5.17
CA SER A 4 16.22 -33.94 -3.92
C SER A 4 15.07 -32.95 -4.15
N VAL A 5 15.14 -32.14 -5.19
CA VAL A 5 14.09 -31.17 -5.57
C VAL A 5 12.84 -31.90 -6.08
N ALA A 6 13.03 -32.91 -6.93
CA ALA A 6 11.94 -33.66 -7.51
C ALA A 6 11.16 -34.48 -6.44
N SER A 7 11.86 -35.02 -5.46
CA SER A 7 11.25 -35.90 -4.44
C SER A 7 10.58 -35.12 -3.29
N ALA A 8 11.18 -34.02 -2.79
CA ALA A 8 10.64 -33.25 -1.68
C ALA A 8 9.63 -32.15 -2.12
N GLY A 9 9.72 -31.68 -3.36
CA GLY A 9 8.93 -30.60 -3.88
C GLY A 9 7.42 -30.67 -3.63
N PRO A 10 6.74 -31.80 -3.94
CA PRO A 10 5.31 -31.97 -3.68
C PRO A 10 4.92 -31.78 -2.21
N TYR A 11 5.70 -32.31 -1.29
CA TYR A 11 5.43 -32.24 0.15
C TYR A 11 5.66 -30.83 0.69
N ILE A 12 6.70 -30.14 0.21
CA ILE A 12 6.97 -28.74 0.58
C ILE A 12 5.89 -27.82 0.01
N LEU A 13 5.38 -28.07 -1.21
CA LEU A 13 4.27 -27.33 -1.80
C LEU A 13 2.98 -27.49 -0.97
N ILE A 14 2.65 -28.71 -0.57
CA ILE A 14 1.52 -28.98 0.32
C ILE A 14 1.71 -28.25 1.65
N LEU A 15 2.89 -28.30 2.24
CA LEU A 15 3.21 -27.61 3.49
C LEU A 15 3.08 -26.09 3.35
N LEU A 16 3.49 -25.51 2.23
CA LEU A 16 3.30 -24.09 1.93
C LEU A 16 1.81 -23.74 1.86
N LEU A 17 1.00 -24.51 1.13
CA LEU A 17 -0.44 -24.31 1.04
C LEU A 17 -1.11 -24.42 2.42
N VAL A 18 -0.74 -25.42 3.23
CA VAL A 18 -1.22 -25.56 4.61
C VAL A 18 -0.84 -24.34 5.45
N SER A 19 0.39 -23.85 5.35
CA SER A 19 0.85 -22.66 6.08
C SER A 19 0.05 -21.40 5.69
N ILE A 20 -0.24 -21.22 4.41
CA ILE A 20 -1.10 -20.12 3.93
C ILE A 20 -2.52 -20.25 4.49
N ILE A 21 -3.11 -21.45 4.43
CA ILE A 21 -4.43 -21.73 5.02
C ILE A 21 -4.42 -21.45 6.52
N VAL A 22 -3.37 -21.81 7.24
CA VAL A 22 -3.22 -21.50 8.67
C VAL A 22 -3.19 -20.01 8.91
N ILE A 23 -2.43 -19.20 8.14
CA ILE A 23 -2.46 -17.74 8.26
C ILE A 23 -3.88 -17.21 8.11
N VAL A 24 -4.58 -17.66 7.05
CA VAL A 24 -5.96 -17.22 6.78
C VAL A 24 -6.90 -17.62 7.92
N LEU A 25 -6.87 -18.86 8.38
CA LEU A 25 -7.75 -19.34 9.46
C LEU A 25 -7.47 -18.64 10.80
N LEU A 26 -6.20 -18.47 11.16
CA LEU A 26 -5.81 -17.77 12.40
C LEU A 26 -6.27 -16.31 12.39
N THR A 27 -6.10 -15.62 11.27
CA THR A 27 -6.50 -14.20 11.16
C THR A 27 -8.01 -14.02 11.05
N THR A 28 -8.72 -14.90 10.32
CA THR A 28 -10.14 -14.70 9.99
C THR A 28 -11.09 -15.37 10.99
N LYS A 29 -10.83 -16.65 11.35
CA LYS A 29 -11.69 -17.43 12.26
C LYS A 29 -11.35 -17.18 13.72
N LEU A 30 -10.06 -17.28 14.07
CA LEU A 30 -9.61 -17.09 15.45
C LEU A 30 -9.34 -15.64 15.80
N LYS A 31 -9.41 -14.72 14.82
CA LYS A 31 -9.15 -13.27 14.98
C LYS A 31 -7.81 -12.96 15.65
N LEU A 32 -6.83 -13.85 15.45
CA LEU A 32 -5.49 -13.66 15.96
C LEU A 32 -4.80 -12.53 15.20
N HIS A 33 -3.98 -11.75 15.91
CA HIS A 33 -3.25 -10.66 15.28
C HIS A 33 -2.37 -11.16 14.12
N PRO A 34 -2.35 -10.52 12.95
CA PRO A 34 -1.62 -10.98 11.76
C PRO A 34 -0.14 -11.28 12.01
N PHE A 35 0.52 -10.46 12.84
CA PHE A 35 1.90 -10.72 13.25
C PHE A 35 2.09 -12.14 13.83
N LEU A 36 1.26 -12.51 14.80
CA LEU A 36 1.35 -13.85 15.42
C LEU A 36 0.96 -14.96 14.44
N SER A 37 -0.04 -14.73 13.60
CA SER A 37 -0.50 -15.69 12.60
C SER A 37 0.62 -16.04 11.61
N ILE A 38 1.36 -15.04 11.13
CA ILE A 38 2.49 -15.24 10.21
C ILE A 38 3.66 -15.93 10.93
N ILE A 39 4.00 -15.53 12.17
CA ILE A 39 5.07 -16.15 12.94
C ILE A 39 4.76 -17.63 13.22
N ILE A 40 3.52 -17.96 13.60
CA ILE A 40 3.09 -19.36 13.81
C ILE A 40 3.23 -20.16 12.51
N ALA A 41 2.78 -19.61 11.39
CA ALA A 41 2.91 -20.26 10.09
C ALA A 41 4.38 -20.44 9.67
N ALA A 42 5.26 -19.47 9.98
CA ALA A 42 6.69 -19.57 9.71
C ALA A 42 7.34 -20.71 10.51
N TYR A 43 7.00 -20.86 11.78
CA TYR A 43 7.44 -22.01 12.59
C TYR A 43 6.87 -23.34 12.07
N LEU A 44 5.58 -23.39 11.76
CA LEU A 44 4.94 -24.59 11.19
C LEU A 44 5.65 -25.01 9.90
N PHE A 45 5.90 -24.06 9.01
CA PHE A 45 6.59 -24.32 7.75
C PHE A 45 8.04 -24.76 7.97
N GLY A 46 8.81 -24.07 8.82
CA GLY A 46 10.20 -24.42 9.09
C GLY A 46 10.37 -25.80 9.74
N LEU A 47 9.54 -26.11 10.74
CA LEU A 47 9.55 -27.42 11.40
C LEU A 47 9.11 -28.53 10.44
N GLY A 48 8.05 -28.30 9.66
CA GLY A 48 7.57 -29.26 8.66
C GLY A 48 8.59 -29.51 7.56
N ALA A 49 9.24 -28.46 7.05
CA ALA A 49 10.31 -28.59 6.04
C ALA A 49 11.50 -29.41 6.55
N ASN A 50 11.91 -29.20 7.82
CA ASN A 50 12.98 -29.98 8.43
C ASN A 50 12.56 -31.42 8.66
N LEU A 51 11.32 -31.69 9.04
CA LEU A 51 10.80 -33.06 9.17
C LEU A 51 10.84 -33.79 7.81
N ILE A 52 10.38 -33.15 6.75
CA ILE A 52 10.45 -33.67 5.38
C ILE A 52 11.91 -33.95 5.00
N GLY A 53 12.83 -33.01 5.27
CA GLY A 53 14.26 -33.21 5.01
C GLY A 53 14.87 -34.37 5.77
N GLN A 54 14.55 -34.54 7.04
CA GLN A 54 15.02 -35.68 7.87
C GLN A 54 14.49 -37.01 7.34
N VAL A 55 13.20 -37.11 7.04
CA VAL A 55 12.58 -38.36 6.55
C VAL A 55 13.10 -38.76 5.18
N MET A 56 13.29 -37.79 4.26
CA MET A 56 13.65 -38.08 2.88
C MET A 56 15.15 -38.12 2.62
N PHE A 57 15.96 -37.37 3.36
CA PHE A 57 17.39 -37.17 3.07
C PHE A 57 18.30 -37.38 4.29
N GLY A 58 17.75 -37.67 5.47
CA GLY A 58 18.51 -37.79 6.70
C GLY A 58 19.15 -36.47 7.21
N LYS A 59 18.71 -35.32 6.69
CA LYS A 59 19.24 -34.00 7.07
C LYS A 59 18.14 -32.93 7.09
N SER A 60 18.33 -31.90 7.92
CA SER A 60 17.46 -30.74 7.92
C SER A 60 17.63 -29.90 6.65
N LEU A 61 16.53 -29.41 6.07
CA LEU A 61 16.55 -28.47 4.94
C LEU A 61 16.95 -27.05 5.38
N ILE A 62 16.55 -26.66 6.61
CA ILE A 62 16.85 -25.37 7.21
C ILE A 62 17.76 -25.61 8.41
N GLU A 63 18.98 -25.09 8.35
CA GLU A 63 20.00 -25.31 9.38
C GLU A 63 19.57 -24.79 10.77
N SER A 64 19.02 -23.57 10.80
CA SER A 64 18.52 -22.96 12.04
C SER A 64 17.27 -22.13 11.77
N ILE A 65 16.12 -22.64 12.17
CA ILE A 65 14.81 -21.97 12.04
C ILE A 65 14.85 -20.58 12.70
N SER A 66 15.33 -20.49 13.94
CA SER A 66 15.37 -19.23 14.70
C SER A 66 16.26 -18.17 14.03
N LYS A 67 17.43 -18.56 13.53
CA LYS A 67 18.37 -17.66 12.86
C LYS A 67 17.80 -17.20 11.50
N THR A 68 17.21 -18.09 10.74
CA THR A 68 16.57 -17.78 9.45
C THR A 68 15.40 -16.81 9.64
N MET A 69 14.56 -17.03 10.66
CA MET A 69 13.47 -16.10 11.01
C MET A 69 14.00 -14.74 11.43
N ALA A 70 14.98 -14.68 12.32
CA ALA A 70 15.55 -13.43 12.81
C ALA A 70 16.21 -12.63 11.68
N SER A 71 16.94 -13.31 10.78
CA SER A 71 17.56 -12.70 9.60
C SER A 71 16.50 -12.12 8.64
N GLY A 72 15.46 -12.88 8.32
CA GLY A 72 14.37 -12.42 7.44
C GLY A 72 13.60 -11.26 8.05
N PHE A 73 13.28 -11.34 9.35
CA PHE A 73 12.63 -10.26 10.08
C PHE A 73 13.46 -8.97 10.05
N GLY A 74 14.72 -9.06 10.47
CA GLY A 74 15.61 -7.89 10.52
C GLY A 74 15.97 -7.34 9.13
N GLY A 75 16.14 -8.21 8.13
CA GLY A 75 16.45 -7.85 6.76
C GLY A 75 15.43 -6.89 6.16
N ILE A 76 14.15 -7.28 6.17
CA ILE A 76 13.07 -6.44 5.63
C ILE A 76 12.89 -5.13 6.41
N LEU A 77 13.06 -5.16 7.74
CA LEU A 77 13.01 -3.93 8.55
C LEU A 77 14.16 -2.97 8.21
N GLY A 78 15.34 -3.50 7.93
CA GLY A 78 16.50 -2.73 7.49
C GLY A 78 16.26 -2.02 6.15
N GLU A 79 15.52 -2.64 5.24
CA GLU A 79 15.24 -2.08 3.91
C GLU A 79 14.17 -0.99 3.94
N ILE A 80 13.04 -1.23 4.60
CA ILE A 80 11.85 -0.37 4.47
C ILE A 80 11.35 0.24 5.78
N GLY A 81 11.85 -0.19 6.94
CA GLY A 81 11.34 0.27 8.23
C GLY A 81 11.41 1.78 8.39
N LEU A 82 12.56 2.41 8.07
CA LEU A 82 12.72 3.86 8.13
C LEU A 82 11.83 4.59 7.11
N VAL A 83 11.61 4.01 5.93
CA VAL A 83 10.74 4.59 4.89
C VAL A 83 9.30 4.68 5.40
N ILE A 84 8.80 3.63 6.06
CA ILE A 84 7.47 3.60 6.66
C ILE A 84 7.37 4.62 7.79
N ILE A 85 8.36 4.68 8.70
CA ILE A 85 8.36 5.62 9.83
C ILE A 85 8.33 7.07 9.34
N PHE A 86 9.18 7.44 8.40
CA PHE A 86 9.21 8.81 7.90
C PHE A 86 7.93 9.19 7.15
N GLY A 87 7.37 8.25 6.36
CA GLY A 87 6.09 8.46 5.68
C GLY A 87 4.94 8.73 6.66
N THR A 88 4.83 7.94 7.74
CA THR A 88 3.79 8.12 8.77
C THR A 88 3.99 9.38 9.58
N ILE A 89 5.22 9.79 9.89
CA ILE A 89 5.52 11.07 10.58
C ILE A 89 5.07 12.25 9.70
N ILE A 90 5.41 12.26 8.40
CA ILE A 90 4.95 13.29 7.46
C ILE A 90 3.41 13.35 7.47
N GLY A 91 2.75 12.21 7.30
CA GLY A 91 1.29 12.12 7.32
C GLY A 91 0.67 12.69 8.59
N LYS A 92 1.25 12.37 9.77
CA LYS A 92 0.77 12.86 11.06
C LYS A 92 0.95 14.38 11.21
N ILE A 93 2.06 14.95 10.77
CA ILE A 93 2.30 16.39 10.80
C ILE A 93 1.29 17.10 9.87
N LEU A 94 1.04 16.59 8.66
CA LEU A 94 0.06 17.14 7.74
C LEU A 94 -1.36 17.12 8.32
N GLU A 95 -1.75 16.03 8.98
CA GLU A 95 -3.02 15.89 9.69
C GLU A 95 -3.16 16.96 10.80
N LYS A 96 -2.19 17.03 11.70
CA LYS A 96 -2.23 17.89 12.90
C LYS A 96 -2.11 19.39 12.62
N THR A 97 -1.58 19.77 11.47
CA THR A 97 -1.37 21.19 11.10
C THR A 97 -2.47 21.79 10.24
N GLY A 98 -3.47 20.99 9.83
CA GLY A 98 -4.49 21.42 8.87
C GLY A 98 -3.97 21.53 7.43
N ALA A 99 -2.77 21.00 7.14
CA ALA A 99 -2.24 20.97 5.78
C ALA A 99 -3.14 20.20 4.82
N ALA A 100 -3.75 19.10 5.28
CA ALA A 100 -4.72 18.33 4.52
C ALA A 100 -5.95 19.17 4.10
N VAL A 101 -6.40 20.09 4.97
CA VAL A 101 -7.48 21.06 4.65
C VAL A 101 -7.03 22.01 3.55
N THR A 102 -5.82 22.55 3.66
CA THR A 102 -5.26 23.46 2.64
C THR A 102 -5.10 22.76 1.27
N MET A 103 -4.64 21.48 1.29
CA MET A 103 -4.56 20.68 0.06
C MET A 103 -5.93 20.54 -0.60
N ALA A 104 -6.95 20.21 0.20
CA ALA A 104 -8.33 20.06 -0.27
C ALA A 104 -8.89 21.36 -0.85
N GLU A 105 -8.73 22.49 -0.16
CA GLU A 105 -9.16 23.81 -0.66
C GLU A 105 -8.44 24.20 -1.97
N THR A 106 -7.15 23.87 -2.08
CA THR A 106 -6.38 24.17 -3.29
C THR A 106 -6.92 23.39 -4.49
N VAL A 107 -7.19 22.09 -4.31
CA VAL A 107 -7.77 21.25 -5.35
C VAL A 107 -9.18 21.71 -5.73
N LEU A 108 -9.99 22.07 -4.73
CA LEU A 108 -11.35 22.56 -4.97
C LEU A 108 -11.36 23.86 -5.81
N LYS A 109 -10.41 24.76 -5.57
CA LYS A 109 -10.24 25.97 -6.39
C LYS A 109 -9.90 25.67 -7.86
N TRP A 110 -9.17 24.60 -8.13
CA TRP A 110 -8.81 24.20 -9.51
C TRP A 110 -9.97 23.56 -10.26
N ILE A 111 -10.77 22.71 -9.57
CA ILE A 111 -11.88 21.98 -10.19
C ILE A 111 -13.13 22.86 -10.31
N GLY A 112 -13.31 23.80 -9.37
CA GLY A 112 -14.48 24.66 -9.28
C GLY A 112 -15.75 23.99 -8.74
N ASP A 113 -16.78 24.78 -8.51
CA ASP A 113 -18.03 24.37 -7.84
C ASP A 113 -19.00 23.56 -8.75
N ARG A 114 -18.71 23.45 -10.07
CA ARG A 114 -19.63 22.84 -11.04
C ARG A 114 -19.78 21.32 -10.90
N HIS A 115 -18.75 20.65 -10.41
CA HIS A 115 -18.69 19.18 -10.29
C HIS A 115 -18.31 18.75 -8.87
N PRO A 116 -19.17 18.95 -7.87
CA PRO A 116 -18.82 18.76 -6.46
C PRO A 116 -18.37 17.35 -6.13
N ALA A 117 -19.01 16.31 -6.69
CA ALA A 117 -18.62 14.94 -6.48
C ALA A 117 -17.23 14.63 -7.08
N LEU A 118 -16.92 15.13 -8.28
CA LEU A 118 -15.59 14.98 -8.88
C LEU A 118 -14.55 15.73 -8.04
N GLY A 119 -14.88 16.95 -7.60
CA GLY A 119 -14.04 17.72 -6.68
C GLY A 119 -13.68 16.92 -5.44
N MET A 120 -14.67 16.32 -4.79
CA MET A 120 -14.46 15.49 -3.59
C MET A 120 -13.65 14.22 -3.87
N SER A 121 -13.84 13.55 -5.04
CA SER A 121 -13.02 12.41 -5.44
C SER A 121 -11.54 12.79 -5.61
N VAL A 122 -11.26 13.87 -6.33
CA VAL A 122 -9.87 14.32 -6.56
C VAL A 122 -9.23 14.85 -5.29
N ILE A 123 -9.98 15.57 -4.45
CA ILE A 123 -9.52 15.98 -3.12
C ILE A 123 -9.10 14.75 -2.30
N GLY A 124 -9.97 13.73 -2.24
CA GLY A 124 -9.66 12.48 -1.55
C GLY A 124 -8.40 11.84 -2.10
N TRP A 125 -8.29 11.71 -3.41
CA TRP A 125 -7.15 11.11 -4.08
C TRP A 125 -5.83 11.83 -3.77
N VAL A 126 -5.80 13.16 -3.81
CA VAL A 126 -4.61 13.96 -3.52
C VAL A 126 -4.24 13.90 -2.03
N VAL A 127 -5.22 14.06 -1.14
CA VAL A 127 -4.99 14.14 0.31
C VAL A 127 -4.53 12.80 0.88
N SER A 128 -5.02 11.67 0.36
CA SER A 128 -4.66 10.37 0.91
C SER A 128 -3.34 9.81 0.37
N ILE A 129 -2.64 10.52 -0.50
CA ILE A 129 -1.25 10.14 -0.83
C ILE A 129 -0.38 10.08 0.46
N PRO A 130 -0.36 11.14 1.32
CA PRO A 130 0.41 11.09 2.56
C PRO A 130 -0.41 10.76 3.81
N VAL A 131 -1.75 10.86 3.76
CA VAL A 131 -2.64 10.74 4.93
C VAL A 131 -3.43 9.44 4.84
N PHE A 132 -3.58 8.74 5.97
CA PHE A 132 -4.45 7.56 6.02
C PHE A 132 -5.89 7.91 5.62
N CYS A 133 -6.54 7.04 4.87
CA CYS A 133 -7.91 7.28 4.37
C CYS A 133 -8.91 7.54 5.50
N ASP A 134 -8.81 6.85 6.63
CA ASP A 134 -9.64 7.06 7.82
C ASP A 134 -9.51 8.48 8.35
N SER A 135 -8.28 8.90 8.66
CA SER A 135 -7.97 10.26 9.16
C SER A 135 -8.35 11.33 8.13
N GLY A 136 -8.01 11.10 6.85
CA GLY A 136 -8.35 12.02 5.75
C GLY A 136 -9.86 12.22 5.63
N TYR A 137 -10.65 11.15 5.80
CA TYR A 137 -12.11 11.26 5.76
C TYR A 137 -12.67 12.06 6.92
N VAL A 138 -12.20 11.81 8.15
CA VAL A 138 -12.61 12.56 9.35
C VAL A 138 -12.33 14.05 9.17
N VAL A 139 -11.08 14.40 8.80
CA VAL A 139 -10.63 15.79 8.55
C VAL A 139 -11.48 16.49 7.49
N LEU A 140 -11.84 15.79 6.41
CA LEU A 140 -12.56 16.38 5.29
C LEU A 140 -14.08 16.23 5.37
N SER A 141 -14.62 15.58 6.38
CA SER A 141 -16.06 15.32 6.51
C SER A 141 -16.89 16.61 6.62
N SER A 142 -16.42 17.62 7.34
CA SER A 142 -17.08 18.92 7.45
C SER A 142 -17.05 19.70 6.14
N LEU A 143 -15.93 19.67 5.41
CA LEU A 143 -15.82 20.22 4.05
C LEU A 143 -16.80 19.52 3.10
N ASN A 144 -16.84 18.19 3.11
CA ASN A 144 -17.72 17.37 2.29
C ASN A 144 -19.20 17.77 2.47
N LYS A 145 -19.66 17.88 3.73
CA LYS A 145 -21.02 18.30 4.05
C LYS A 145 -21.32 19.73 3.58
N SER A 146 -20.36 20.64 3.75
CA SER A 146 -20.47 22.02 3.29
C SER A 146 -20.59 22.11 1.77
N VAL A 147 -19.76 21.37 1.03
CA VAL A 147 -19.79 21.28 -0.43
C VAL A 147 -21.11 20.69 -0.92
N ALA A 148 -21.58 19.60 -0.32
CA ALA A 148 -22.84 18.96 -0.66
C ALA A 148 -24.03 19.92 -0.49
N LYS A 149 -24.07 20.65 0.65
CA LYS A 149 -25.11 21.64 0.95
C LYS A 149 -25.07 22.84 -0.04
N LYS A 150 -23.89 23.41 -0.28
CA LYS A 150 -23.70 24.55 -1.21
C LYS A 150 -24.14 24.20 -2.63
N ALA A 151 -23.81 22.99 -3.09
CA ALA A 151 -24.13 22.53 -4.43
C ALA A 151 -25.52 21.91 -4.56
N ASN A 152 -26.28 21.79 -3.46
CA ASN A 152 -27.58 21.12 -3.40
C ASN A 152 -27.54 19.68 -3.96
N VAL A 153 -26.51 18.92 -3.59
CA VAL A 153 -26.28 17.52 -3.99
C VAL A 153 -26.44 16.64 -2.77
N ASN A 154 -26.96 15.41 -2.97
CA ASN A 154 -27.07 14.43 -1.89
C ASN A 154 -25.69 14.17 -1.26
N VAL A 155 -25.60 14.31 0.05
CA VAL A 155 -24.36 14.13 0.81
C VAL A 155 -23.78 12.72 0.66
N VAL A 156 -24.58 11.70 0.44
CA VAL A 156 -24.10 10.33 0.20
C VAL A 156 -23.24 10.28 -1.06
N VAL A 157 -23.61 11.02 -2.11
CA VAL A 157 -22.84 11.08 -3.37
C VAL A 157 -21.45 11.68 -3.13
N THR A 158 -21.39 12.83 -2.48
CA THR A 158 -20.09 13.50 -2.22
C THR A 158 -19.26 12.71 -1.19
N SER A 159 -19.91 12.05 -0.24
CA SER A 159 -19.26 11.19 0.76
C SER A 159 -18.61 9.95 0.13
N VAL A 160 -19.33 9.25 -0.74
CA VAL A 160 -18.78 8.09 -1.45
C VAL A 160 -17.69 8.53 -2.42
N ALA A 161 -17.86 9.66 -3.10
CA ALA A 161 -16.87 10.23 -3.99
C ALA A 161 -15.56 10.56 -3.23
N LEU A 162 -15.66 11.24 -2.07
CA LEU A 162 -14.52 11.50 -1.19
C LEU A 162 -13.88 10.20 -0.71
N ALA A 163 -14.70 9.28 -0.19
CA ALA A 163 -14.23 8.01 0.37
C ALA A 163 -13.47 7.18 -0.66
N THR A 164 -14.01 7.04 -1.85
CA THR A 164 -13.37 6.27 -2.93
C THR A 164 -12.10 6.96 -3.47
N GLY A 165 -12.08 8.29 -3.50
CA GLY A 165 -10.87 9.06 -3.80
C GLY A 165 -9.75 8.79 -2.81
N LEU A 166 -10.03 8.95 -1.51
CA LEU A 166 -9.07 8.65 -0.42
C LEU A 166 -8.56 7.21 -0.50
N TYR A 167 -9.46 6.26 -0.70
CA TYR A 167 -9.11 4.84 -0.69
C TYR A 167 -8.27 4.42 -1.89
N ALA A 168 -8.50 5.04 -3.06
CA ALA A 168 -7.74 4.78 -4.28
C ALA A 168 -6.24 5.07 -4.09
N SER A 169 -5.86 6.26 -3.63
CA SER A 169 -4.44 6.57 -3.41
C SER A 169 -3.87 5.83 -2.21
N HIS A 170 -4.64 5.63 -1.14
CA HIS A 170 -4.19 4.92 0.06
C HIS A 170 -3.69 3.51 -0.22
N THR A 171 -4.33 2.77 -1.12
CA THR A 171 -3.97 1.37 -1.40
C THR A 171 -2.90 1.20 -2.47
N PHE A 172 -2.63 2.23 -3.27
CA PHE A 172 -1.70 2.12 -4.40
C PHE A 172 -0.47 3.01 -4.31
N VAL A 173 -0.57 4.17 -3.66
CA VAL A 173 0.44 5.22 -3.83
C VAL A 173 1.28 5.41 -2.56
N PRO A 174 2.59 5.11 -2.58
CA PRO A 174 3.50 5.58 -1.54
C PRO A 174 3.47 7.12 -1.41
N PRO A 175 3.72 7.70 -0.23
CA PRO A 175 4.31 7.10 0.96
C PRO A 175 3.36 6.42 1.94
N THR A 176 2.13 6.09 1.56
CA THR A 176 1.28 5.27 2.43
C THR A 176 1.97 3.94 2.75
N PRO A 177 1.93 3.47 4.02
CA PRO A 177 2.79 2.39 4.46
C PRO A 177 2.44 1.01 3.88
N GLY A 178 1.18 0.78 3.49
CA GLY A 178 0.75 -0.48 2.87
C GLY A 178 1.48 -0.78 1.55
N PRO A 179 1.42 0.11 0.55
CA PRO A 179 2.16 -0.05 -0.70
C PRO A 179 3.68 -0.10 -0.53
N ILE A 180 4.25 0.67 0.43
CA ILE A 180 5.68 0.60 0.73
C ILE A 180 6.06 -0.79 1.26
N ALA A 181 5.29 -1.31 2.21
CA ALA A 181 5.54 -2.63 2.79
C ALA A 181 5.41 -3.73 1.73
N ALA A 182 4.39 -3.64 0.85
CA ALA A 182 4.22 -4.59 -0.24
C ALA A 182 5.40 -4.53 -1.23
N ALA A 183 5.86 -3.33 -1.59
CA ALA A 183 7.03 -3.13 -2.43
C ALA A 183 8.29 -3.75 -1.82
N GLY A 184 8.54 -3.49 -0.53
CA GLY A 184 9.69 -4.07 0.18
C GLY A 184 9.62 -5.60 0.25
N ASN A 185 8.46 -6.16 0.63
CA ASN A 185 8.27 -7.61 0.68
C ASN A 185 8.53 -8.29 -0.68
N LEU A 186 8.17 -7.65 -1.79
CA LEU A 186 8.40 -8.18 -3.14
C LEU A 186 9.80 -7.89 -3.70
N GLY A 187 10.71 -7.36 -2.88
CA GLY A 187 12.10 -7.11 -3.26
C GLY A 187 12.28 -5.93 -4.21
N ILE A 188 11.32 -5.00 -4.24
CA ILE A 188 11.48 -3.75 -4.98
C ILE A 188 12.46 -2.88 -4.19
N GLY A 189 13.72 -2.89 -4.61
CA GLY A 189 14.77 -2.14 -3.97
C GLY A 189 14.53 -0.62 -3.95
N ALA A 190 15.38 0.10 -3.23
CA ALA A 190 15.24 1.54 -2.99
C ALA A 190 14.98 2.37 -4.28
N ASN A 191 15.63 2.02 -5.39
CA ASN A 191 15.46 2.73 -6.67
C ASN A 191 14.17 2.35 -7.41
N GLY A 192 13.49 1.29 -7.00
CA GLY A 192 12.25 0.81 -7.62
C GLY A 192 10.98 1.47 -7.07
N LEU A 193 11.05 2.11 -5.89
CA LEU A 193 9.87 2.68 -5.23
C LEU A 193 9.19 3.78 -6.05
N ILE A 194 9.95 4.55 -6.81
CA ILE A 194 9.39 5.57 -7.70
C ILE A 194 8.44 4.96 -8.74
N TRP A 195 8.73 3.76 -9.23
CA TRP A 195 7.86 3.07 -10.18
C TRP A 195 6.55 2.63 -9.53
N VAL A 196 6.60 2.21 -8.27
CA VAL A 196 5.37 1.92 -7.49
C VAL A 196 4.54 3.18 -7.34
N ILE A 197 5.15 4.36 -7.11
CA ILE A 197 4.45 5.64 -7.04
C ILE A 197 3.79 5.98 -8.39
N LEU A 198 4.53 5.86 -9.49
CA LEU A 198 4.03 6.23 -10.82
C LEU A 198 2.91 5.29 -11.30
N PHE A 199 3.14 3.98 -11.24
CA PHE A 199 2.12 2.99 -11.61
C PHE A 199 0.94 3.02 -10.64
N GLY A 200 1.20 3.21 -9.33
CA GLY A 200 0.17 3.37 -8.32
C GLY A 200 -0.70 4.61 -8.57
N ALA A 201 -0.10 5.76 -8.88
CA ALA A 201 -0.83 6.95 -9.26
C ALA A 201 -1.69 6.71 -10.52
N PHE A 202 -1.13 6.04 -11.53
CA PHE A 202 -1.84 5.71 -12.77
C PHE A 202 -3.04 4.79 -12.51
N VAL A 203 -2.86 3.63 -11.87
CA VAL A 203 -3.95 2.68 -11.57
C VAL A 203 -4.99 3.30 -10.66
N SER A 204 -4.56 4.06 -9.64
CA SER A 204 -5.45 4.70 -8.69
C SER A 204 -6.35 5.78 -9.31
N LEU A 205 -5.94 6.44 -10.39
CA LEU A 205 -6.81 7.36 -11.14
C LEU A 205 -8.03 6.61 -11.72
N PHE A 206 -7.84 5.44 -12.32
CA PHE A 206 -8.95 4.66 -12.87
C PHE A 206 -9.88 4.15 -11.76
N THR A 207 -9.31 3.69 -10.63
CA THR A 207 -10.12 3.24 -9.49
C THR A 207 -10.87 4.41 -8.85
N MET A 208 -10.27 5.59 -8.75
CA MET A 208 -10.94 6.82 -8.30
C MET A 208 -12.13 7.16 -9.22
N PHE A 209 -11.92 7.15 -10.54
CA PHE A 209 -13.00 7.42 -11.48
C PHE A 209 -14.12 6.38 -11.42
N ALA A 210 -13.79 5.10 -11.23
CA ALA A 210 -14.80 4.06 -11.04
C ALA A 210 -15.64 4.31 -9.78
N GLY A 211 -15.00 4.70 -8.66
CA GLY A 211 -15.67 5.12 -7.44
C GLY A 211 -16.54 6.38 -7.64
N TYR A 212 -16.06 7.38 -8.36
CA TYR A 212 -16.82 8.57 -8.73
C TYR A 212 -18.07 8.23 -9.56
N ILE A 213 -17.94 7.34 -10.57
CA ILE A 213 -19.08 6.88 -11.38
C ILE A 213 -20.10 6.16 -10.50
N TRP A 214 -19.64 5.28 -9.60
CA TRP A 214 -20.52 4.61 -8.64
C TRP A 214 -21.25 5.61 -7.76
N ALA A 215 -20.55 6.56 -7.18
CA ALA A 215 -21.12 7.61 -6.33
C ALA A 215 -22.23 8.40 -7.04
N THR A 216 -21.98 8.83 -8.27
CA THR A 216 -22.93 9.69 -9.01
C THR A 216 -24.08 8.94 -9.67
N ARG A 217 -23.90 7.66 -10.00
CA ARG A 217 -24.94 6.84 -10.67
C ARG A 217 -25.80 6.05 -9.72
N PHE A 218 -25.19 5.44 -8.70
CA PHE A 218 -25.84 4.44 -7.85
C PHE A 218 -26.08 4.91 -6.40
N SER A 219 -25.47 6.03 -5.96
CA SER A 219 -25.63 6.53 -4.61
C SER A 219 -26.54 7.77 -4.50
N LYS A 220 -27.02 8.33 -5.60
CA LYS A 220 -27.76 9.60 -5.65
C LYS A 220 -29.10 9.58 -4.89
N ASP A 221 -29.78 8.44 -4.86
CA ASP A 221 -31.10 8.28 -4.27
C ASP A 221 -31.06 7.57 -2.89
N LEU A 222 -29.84 7.36 -2.35
CA LEU A 222 -29.67 6.70 -1.06
C LEU A 222 -29.89 7.68 0.11
N PRO A 223 -30.58 7.25 1.20
CA PRO A 223 -30.86 8.10 2.33
C PRO A 223 -29.64 8.35 3.20
N SER A 224 -29.63 9.51 3.87
CA SER A 224 -28.68 9.88 4.92
C SER A 224 -29.43 10.54 6.07
N ASP A 225 -29.21 10.02 7.29
CA ASP A 225 -29.76 10.57 8.54
C ASP A 225 -28.66 11.43 9.22
N LEU A 226 -28.23 12.51 8.57
CA LEU A 226 -27.27 13.41 9.20
C LEU A 226 -27.96 14.16 10.34
N PRO A 227 -27.49 14.01 11.59
CA PRO A 227 -27.78 15.01 12.61
C PRO A 227 -27.20 16.35 12.12
N GLY A 228 -27.92 17.44 12.37
CA GLY A 228 -27.47 18.80 11.99
C GLY A 228 -25.99 18.99 12.32
N LEU A 229 -25.27 19.67 11.46
CA LEU A 229 -23.83 19.93 11.62
C LEU A 229 -23.59 20.52 13.02
N LYS A 230 -22.85 19.77 13.87
CA LYS A 230 -22.42 20.27 15.19
C LYS A 230 -21.36 21.36 15.05
N GLU A 231 -20.60 21.33 13.93
CA GLU A 231 -19.50 22.25 13.65
C GLU A 231 -19.48 22.56 12.15
N THR A 232 -19.38 23.82 11.78
CA THR A 232 -19.23 24.22 10.40
C THR A 232 -17.81 23.97 9.90
N PHE A 233 -17.60 23.90 8.58
CA PHE A 233 -16.27 23.76 8.01
C PHE A 233 -15.33 24.92 8.43
N GLU A 234 -15.84 26.14 8.53
CA GLU A 234 -15.04 27.29 8.95
C GLU A 234 -14.64 27.21 10.44
N GLU A 235 -15.53 26.72 11.31
CA GLU A 235 -15.19 26.46 12.72
C GLU A 235 -14.12 25.38 12.85
N TYR A 236 -14.29 24.26 12.13
CA TYR A 236 -13.29 23.21 12.08
C TYR A 236 -11.93 23.72 11.55
N LYS A 237 -11.94 24.51 10.51
CA LYS A 237 -10.75 25.14 9.94
C LYS A 237 -10.10 26.09 10.96
N ALA A 238 -10.91 26.87 11.67
CA ALA A 238 -10.43 27.80 12.69
C ALA A 238 -9.76 27.10 13.89
N SER A 239 -10.13 25.84 14.19
CA SER A 239 -9.53 25.05 15.26
C SER A 239 -8.03 24.80 15.05
N PHE A 240 -7.54 24.79 13.81
CA PHE A 240 -6.11 24.69 13.50
C PHE A 240 -5.32 25.98 13.72
N GLY A 241 -6.01 27.12 13.94
CA GLY A 241 -5.41 28.45 14.00
C GLY A 241 -4.88 28.89 12.65
N ARG A 242 -3.58 29.18 12.55
CA ARG A 242 -2.98 29.55 11.26
C ARG A 242 -2.81 28.33 10.35
N ILE A 243 -3.55 28.31 9.27
CA ILE A 243 -3.46 27.26 8.25
C ILE A 243 -2.24 27.49 7.34
N PRO A 244 -1.50 26.44 6.94
CA PRO A 244 -0.37 26.57 6.05
C PRO A 244 -0.80 26.97 4.64
N THR A 245 0.11 27.60 3.89
CA THR A 245 -0.10 27.89 2.45
C THR A 245 -0.06 26.59 1.63
N ALA A 246 -0.56 26.63 0.38
CA ALA A 246 -0.52 25.47 -0.52
C ALA A 246 0.90 24.92 -0.67
N PHE A 247 1.90 25.79 -0.90
CA PHE A 247 3.30 25.34 -0.99
C PHE A 247 3.76 24.62 0.27
N GLN A 248 3.47 25.15 1.46
CA GLN A 248 3.84 24.54 2.73
C GLN A 248 3.16 23.17 2.93
N ALA A 249 1.90 23.03 2.48
CA ALA A 249 1.14 21.79 2.61
C ALA A 249 1.66 20.69 1.65
N PHE A 250 2.00 21.04 0.41
CA PHE A 250 2.44 20.07 -0.60
C PHE A 250 3.94 19.74 -0.56
N ALA A 251 4.80 20.68 -0.13
CA ALA A 251 6.25 20.52 -0.19
C ALA A 251 6.78 19.28 0.53
N PRO A 252 6.33 18.92 1.76
CA PRO A 252 6.79 17.72 2.45
C PRO A 252 6.56 16.41 1.72
N ILE A 253 5.63 16.40 0.76
CA ILE A 253 5.27 15.23 -0.06
C ILE A 253 5.98 15.28 -1.40
N LEU A 254 5.87 16.43 -2.10
CA LEU A 254 6.38 16.55 -3.46
C LEU A 254 7.91 16.55 -3.51
N ILE A 255 8.56 17.14 -2.52
CA ILE A 255 10.04 17.18 -2.48
C ILE A 255 10.64 15.77 -2.44
N PRO A 256 10.24 14.84 -1.54
CA PRO A 256 10.71 13.47 -1.57
C PRO A 256 10.45 12.77 -2.91
N ILE A 257 9.27 12.93 -3.50
CA ILE A 257 8.92 12.32 -4.79
C ILE A 257 9.84 12.83 -5.90
N ILE A 258 10.08 14.14 -5.96
CA ILE A 258 10.99 14.75 -6.94
C ILE A 258 12.43 14.24 -6.74
N LEU A 259 12.89 14.17 -5.50
CA LEU A 259 14.23 13.65 -5.20
C LEU A 259 14.39 12.19 -5.61
N MET A 260 13.40 11.34 -5.32
CA MET A 260 13.40 9.93 -5.77
C MET A 260 13.37 9.82 -7.29
N ALA A 261 12.59 10.65 -7.97
CA ALA A 261 12.55 10.71 -9.44
C ALA A 261 13.93 11.11 -10.02
N LEU A 262 14.56 12.14 -9.46
CA LEU A 262 15.92 12.56 -9.87
C LEU A 262 16.94 11.44 -9.61
N GLY A 263 16.88 10.73 -8.50
CA GLY A 263 17.70 9.56 -8.21
C GLY A 263 17.51 8.44 -9.24
N SER A 264 16.26 8.15 -9.63
CA SER A 264 15.97 7.16 -10.67
C SER A 264 16.52 7.58 -12.04
N ILE A 265 16.37 8.84 -12.42
CA ILE A 265 16.94 9.38 -13.66
C ILE A 265 18.46 9.29 -13.63
N ALA A 266 19.10 9.66 -12.51
CA ALA A 266 20.55 9.58 -12.37
C ALA A 266 21.09 8.15 -12.56
N ASN A 267 20.35 7.15 -12.09
CA ASN A 267 20.67 5.73 -12.19
C ASN A 267 20.21 5.07 -13.50
N PHE A 268 19.58 5.84 -14.42
CA PHE A 268 19.10 5.25 -15.68
C PHE A 268 20.27 4.76 -16.53
N PRO A 269 20.24 3.49 -17.02
CA PRO A 269 21.32 2.95 -17.82
C PRO A 269 21.29 3.54 -19.23
N VAL A 270 22.39 4.10 -19.67
CA VAL A 270 22.57 4.66 -21.02
C VAL A 270 23.53 3.84 -21.88
N GLY A 271 24.26 2.89 -21.27
CA GLY A 271 25.20 2.02 -21.95
C GLY A 271 25.77 0.96 -21.03
N THR A 272 26.77 0.24 -21.54
CA THR A 272 27.57 -0.71 -20.77
C THR A 272 29.03 -0.31 -20.90
N LEU A 273 29.73 -0.17 -19.78
CA LEU A 273 31.15 0.14 -19.73
C LEU A 273 31.99 -1.08 -20.15
N PRO A 274 33.26 -0.88 -20.53
CA PRO A 274 34.18 -1.98 -20.97
C PRO A 274 34.38 -3.08 -19.90
N ASP A 275 34.18 -2.75 -18.62
CA ASP A 275 34.27 -3.68 -17.49
C ASP A 275 32.97 -4.49 -17.26
N GLY A 276 31.96 -4.30 -18.12
CA GLY A 276 30.65 -4.95 -18.02
C GLY A 276 29.65 -4.29 -17.05
N SER A 277 30.06 -3.22 -16.36
CA SER A 277 29.16 -2.44 -15.51
C SER A 277 28.25 -1.54 -16.35
N LYS A 278 27.05 -1.19 -15.79
CA LYS A 278 26.10 -0.29 -16.46
C LYS A 278 26.59 1.15 -16.39
N GLU A 279 26.72 1.80 -17.54
CA GLU A 279 26.89 3.24 -17.61
C GLU A 279 25.59 3.94 -17.25
N THR A 280 25.64 4.87 -16.28
CA THR A 280 24.46 5.60 -15.80
C THR A 280 24.36 6.98 -16.45
N PHE A 281 23.12 7.53 -16.55
CA PHE A 281 22.84 8.84 -17.16
C PHE A 281 23.68 9.97 -16.54
N MET A 282 23.89 9.91 -15.22
CA MET A 282 24.77 10.86 -14.52
C MET A 282 26.04 10.15 -14.03
N SER A 283 27.11 10.90 -13.87
CA SER A 283 28.42 10.41 -13.37
C SER A 283 29.10 11.42 -12.46
N GLY A 284 30.18 11.01 -11.81
CA GLY A 284 31.01 11.87 -10.96
C GLY A 284 30.31 12.33 -9.68
N SER A 285 30.76 13.48 -9.15
CA SER A 285 30.27 14.01 -7.85
C SER A 285 28.79 14.37 -7.86
N VAL A 286 28.27 14.85 -8.99
CA VAL A 286 26.83 15.17 -9.13
C VAL A 286 26.00 13.90 -8.99
N TYR A 287 26.38 12.83 -9.65
CA TYR A 287 25.75 11.52 -9.51
C TYR A 287 25.72 11.07 -8.04
N THR A 288 26.86 11.16 -7.34
CA THR A 288 26.96 10.73 -5.94
C THR A 288 25.96 11.48 -5.05
N VAL A 289 25.84 12.80 -5.20
CA VAL A 289 24.91 13.61 -4.44
C VAL A 289 23.45 13.29 -4.80
N VAL A 290 23.12 13.29 -6.10
CA VAL A 290 21.75 13.06 -6.57
C VAL A 290 21.28 11.65 -6.20
N ASN A 291 22.15 10.64 -6.34
CA ASN A 291 21.86 9.27 -5.95
C ASN A 291 21.64 9.16 -4.43
N PHE A 292 22.43 9.85 -3.61
CA PHE A 292 22.27 9.84 -2.15
C PHE A 292 20.96 10.48 -1.70
N ILE A 293 20.65 11.70 -2.17
CA ILE A 293 19.39 12.38 -1.78
C ILE A 293 18.14 11.76 -2.40
N GLY A 294 18.30 11.06 -3.53
CA GLY A 294 17.23 10.33 -4.20
C GLY A 294 16.88 8.97 -3.60
N LYS A 295 17.70 8.44 -2.67
CA LYS A 295 17.33 7.21 -1.96
C LYS A 295 16.08 7.44 -1.11
N PRO A 296 15.08 6.54 -1.10
CA PRO A 296 13.81 6.74 -0.41
C PRO A 296 13.94 7.15 1.06
N VAL A 297 14.86 6.53 1.80
CA VAL A 297 15.13 6.86 3.21
C VAL A 297 15.58 8.31 3.34
N THR A 298 16.55 8.76 2.53
CA THR A 298 17.09 10.13 2.56
C THR A 298 16.04 11.14 2.07
N ALA A 299 15.37 10.84 0.97
CA ALA A 299 14.35 11.71 0.40
C ALA A 299 13.20 11.95 1.38
N LEU A 300 12.67 10.89 2.02
CA LEU A 300 11.61 11.02 3.01
C LEU A 300 12.10 11.70 4.30
N PHE A 301 13.33 11.46 4.74
CA PHE A 301 13.92 12.21 5.86
C PHE A 301 13.97 13.72 5.54
N ILE A 302 14.37 14.10 4.33
CA ILE A 302 14.29 15.49 3.87
C ILE A 302 12.84 15.99 3.90
N GLY A 303 11.86 15.16 3.49
CA GLY A 303 10.44 15.48 3.62
C GLY A 303 9.99 15.75 5.06
N VAL A 304 10.47 14.96 6.02
CA VAL A 304 10.24 15.19 7.46
C VAL A 304 10.81 16.55 7.90
N ILE A 305 12.06 16.88 7.47
CA ILE A 305 12.67 18.18 7.76
C ILE A 305 11.79 19.32 7.21
N PHE A 306 11.32 19.23 5.97
CA PHE A 306 10.43 20.23 5.39
C PHE A 306 9.08 20.31 6.12
N ALA A 307 8.52 19.16 6.55
CA ALA A 307 7.30 19.15 7.35
C ALA A 307 7.51 19.93 8.68
N PHE A 308 8.62 19.73 9.37
CA PHE A 308 8.93 20.50 10.59
C PHE A 308 9.13 21.99 10.30
N LEU A 309 9.98 22.33 9.32
CA LEU A 309 10.32 23.71 9.02
C LEU A 309 9.13 24.55 8.53
N LEU A 310 8.26 23.96 7.72
CA LEU A 310 7.17 24.68 7.06
C LEU A 310 5.86 24.63 7.85
N LEU A 311 5.60 23.54 8.58
CA LEU A 311 4.30 23.28 9.19
C LEU A 311 4.35 23.33 10.72
N ALA A 312 5.41 22.80 11.33
CA ALA A 312 5.48 22.63 12.77
C ALA A 312 6.38 23.65 13.49
N LYS A 313 7.05 24.56 12.78
CA LYS A 313 8.02 25.52 13.32
C LYS A 313 7.55 26.29 14.57
N ASN A 314 6.25 26.62 14.66
CA ASN A 314 5.69 27.41 15.76
C ASN A 314 4.89 26.54 16.76
N ARG A 315 4.96 25.20 16.67
CA ARG A 315 4.21 24.25 17.52
C ARG A 315 5.07 23.67 18.65
N GLY A 316 6.36 24.02 18.69
CA GLY A 316 7.27 23.72 19.80
C GLY A 316 7.48 22.24 20.06
N GLU A 317 7.63 21.90 21.34
CA GLU A 317 7.93 20.55 21.84
C GLU A 317 6.82 19.52 21.50
N GLU A 318 5.56 19.96 21.45
CA GLU A 318 4.42 19.08 21.11
C GLU A 318 4.59 18.44 19.73
N ALA A 319 5.01 19.22 18.72
CA ALA A 319 5.23 18.71 17.38
C ALA A 319 6.44 17.78 17.30
N LEU A 320 7.52 18.11 17.99
CA LEU A 320 8.77 17.36 17.95
C LEU A 320 8.68 16.03 18.71
N THR A 321 7.89 15.95 19.75
CA THR A 321 7.81 14.77 20.62
C THR A 321 6.52 13.98 20.38
N ASN A 322 5.36 14.61 20.56
CA ASN A 322 4.08 13.90 20.57
C ASN A 322 3.67 13.48 19.17
N TRP A 323 3.76 14.36 18.16
CA TRP A 323 3.35 14.02 16.78
C TRP A 323 4.29 13.00 16.11
N VAL A 324 5.59 13.08 16.41
CA VAL A 324 6.55 12.04 16.00
C VAL A 324 6.23 10.72 16.69
N GLY A 325 5.98 10.73 17.99
CA GLY A 325 5.59 9.55 18.75
C GLY A 325 4.30 8.91 18.21
N ASP A 326 3.31 9.71 17.84
CA ASP A 326 2.07 9.22 17.26
C ASP A 326 2.31 8.61 15.85
N GLY A 327 3.11 9.27 15.00
CA GLY A 327 3.51 8.72 13.71
C GLY A 327 4.26 7.39 13.83
N MET A 328 5.13 7.26 14.85
CA MET A 328 5.84 6.00 15.13
C MET A 328 4.89 4.90 15.62
N LYS A 329 3.88 5.22 16.45
CA LYS A 329 2.85 4.25 16.87
C LYS A 329 2.04 3.75 15.67
N ASP A 330 1.65 4.64 14.75
CA ASP A 330 0.92 4.29 13.55
C ASP A 330 1.77 3.36 12.65
N ALA A 331 3.10 3.58 12.57
CA ALA A 331 4.03 2.73 11.84
C ALA A 331 4.26 1.36 12.50
N ALA A 332 4.24 1.28 13.83
CA ALA A 332 4.74 0.13 14.59
C ALA A 332 4.05 -1.20 14.20
N ILE A 333 2.72 -1.21 14.10
CA ILE A 333 1.94 -2.41 13.74
C ILE A 333 2.34 -2.90 12.34
N ILE A 334 2.46 -1.97 11.39
CA ILE A 334 2.78 -2.28 9.99
C ILE A 334 4.19 -2.86 9.90
N ILE A 335 5.16 -2.24 10.57
CA ILE A 335 6.55 -2.67 10.61
C ILE A 335 6.66 -4.09 11.21
N MET A 336 5.96 -4.36 12.31
CA MET A 336 5.99 -5.69 12.95
C MET A 336 5.39 -6.76 12.03
N ILE A 337 4.24 -6.51 11.39
CA ILE A 337 3.62 -7.47 10.46
C ILE A 337 4.53 -7.69 9.25
N THR A 338 5.13 -6.63 8.71
CA THR A 338 6.08 -6.72 7.59
C THR A 338 7.33 -7.53 7.97
N GLY A 339 7.88 -7.30 9.16
CA GLY A 339 8.99 -8.10 9.68
C GLY A 339 8.64 -9.61 9.80
N ALA A 340 7.45 -9.92 10.33
CA ALA A 340 6.97 -11.31 10.37
C ALA A 340 6.86 -11.90 8.94
N GLY A 341 6.46 -11.08 7.98
CA GLY A 341 6.44 -11.42 6.57
C GLY A 341 7.82 -11.78 6.03
N GLY A 342 8.82 -10.96 6.29
CA GLY A 342 10.21 -11.24 5.93
C GLY A 342 10.74 -12.56 6.55
N ALA A 343 10.37 -12.82 7.81
CA ALA A 343 10.71 -14.09 8.46
C ALA A 343 10.10 -15.29 7.72
N PHE A 344 8.81 -15.24 7.37
CA PHE A 344 8.13 -16.32 6.65
C PHE A 344 8.69 -16.50 5.24
N GLY A 345 8.89 -15.40 4.49
CA GLY A 345 9.43 -15.42 3.13
C GLY A 345 10.84 -16.02 3.08
N THR A 346 11.73 -15.63 4.00
CA THR A 346 13.09 -16.19 4.09
C THR A 346 13.06 -17.65 4.46
N MET A 347 12.11 -18.10 5.29
CA MET A 347 11.93 -19.51 5.63
C MET A 347 11.57 -20.35 4.40
N ILE A 348 10.66 -19.83 3.54
CA ILE A 348 10.27 -20.50 2.30
C ILE A 348 11.46 -20.54 1.31
N ALA A 349 12.16 -19.40 1.15
CA ALA A 349 13.33 -19.30 0.27
C ALA A 349 14.49 -20.22 0.66
N ALA A 350 14.56 -20.63 1.93
CA ALA A 350 15.55 -21.61 2.40
C ALA A 350 15.24 -23.06 1.98
N THR A 351 14.16 -23.31 1.23
CA THR A 351 13.75 -24.64 0.73
C THR A 351 13.78 -24.68 -0.80
N PRO A 352 13.88 -25.87 -1.43
CA PRO A 352 13.92 -26.00 -2.88
C PRO A 352 12.54 -25.83 -3.57
N ILE A 353 11.57 -25.17 -2.92
CA ILE A 353 10.20 -25.05 -3.42
C ILE A 353 10.13 -24.28 -4.75
N ALA A 354 10.95 -23.22 -4.90
CA ALA A 354 10.97 -22.40 -6.10
C ALA A 354 11.34 -23.20 -7.34
N ASP A 355 12.37 -24.06 -7.25
CA ASP A 355 12.82 -24.90 -8.36
C ASP A 355 11.79 -25.97 -8.72
N TYR A 356 11.11 -26.54 -7.71
CA TYR A 356 10.05 -27.51 -7.95
C TYR A 356 8.86 -26.88 -8.70
N ILE A 357 8.40 -25.72 -8.29
CA ILE A 357 7.23 -25.09 -8.92
C ILE A 357 7.55 -24.62 -10.34
N LYS A 358 8.80 -24.15 -10.61
CA LYS A 358 9.24 -23.89 -12.00
C LYS A 358 9.06 -25.10 -12.91
N THR A 359 9.26 -26.30 -12.38
CA THR A 359 9.07 -27.52 -13.19
C THR A 359 7.62 -27.92 -13.37
N LEU A 360 6.74 -27.59 -12.42
CA LEU A 360 5.31 -27.85 -12.52
C LEU A 360 4.59 -26.93 -13.52
N LEU A 361 4.94 -25.66 -13.54
CA LEU A 361 4.22 -24.66 -14.34
C LEU A 361 4.59 -24.69 -15.81
N GLY A 362 5.72 -25.30 -16.21
CA GLY A 362 6.17 -25.46 -17.61
C GLY A 362 5.67 -24.35 -18.54
N GLY A 363 6.47 -23.43 -18.89
CA GLY A 363 6.42 -22.24 -19.77
C GLY A 363 5.12 -21.62 -20.30
N ASP A 364 4.00 -22.33 -20.44
CA ASP A 364 2.80 -21.86 -21.17
C ASP A 364 1.49 -21.87 -20.33
N SER A 365 1.59 -21.80 -19.01
CA SER A 365 0.39 -21.79 -18.16
C SER A 365 -0.28 -20.40 -18.14
N ILE A 366 -1.61 -20.34 -18.25
CA ILE A 366 -2.41 -19.12 -18.06
C ILE A 366 -2.24 -18.48 -16.67
N PHE A 367 -1.66 -19.21 -15.73
CA PHE A 367 -1.35 -18.74 -14.37
C PHE A 367 0.06 -18.16 -14.23
N VAL A 368 0.75 -17.90 -15.34
CA VAL A 368 2.08 -17.27 -15.39
C VAL A 368 1.97 -15.91 -16.07
N GLY A 369 2.86 -14.98 -15.72
CA GLY A 369 2.86 -13.62 -16.26
C GLY A 369 1.60 -12.83 -15.87
N ALA A 370 0.96 -12.17 -16.84
CA ALA A 370 -0.20 -11.32 -16.57
C ALA A 370 -1.36 -12.07 -15.88
N GLY A 371 -1.57 -13.35 -16.18
CA GLY A 371 -2.61 -14.18 -15.54
C GLY A 371 -2.38 -14.40 -14.04
N ALA A 372 -1.14 -14.46 -13.61
CA ALA A 372 -0.77 -14.61 -12.20
C ALA A 372 -1.22 -13.42 -11.33
N LEU A 373 -1.40 -12.24 -11.92
CA LEU A 373 -1.88 -11.05 -11.20
C LEU A 373 -3.26 -11.28 -10.57
N PHE A 374 -4.12 -12.09 -11.21
CA PHE A 374 -5.42 -12.46 -10.62
C PHE A 374 -5.28 -13.33 -9.37
N ILE A 375 -4.27 -14.20 -9.29
CA ILE A 375 -4.02 -15.01 -8.09
C ILE A 375 -3.71 -14.09 -6.90
N LEU A 376 -2.81 -13.12 -7.10
CA LEU A 376 -2.45 -12.15 -6.06
C LEU A 376 -3.64 -11.27 -5.66
N PHE A 377 -4.42 -10.84 -6.63
CA PHE A 377 -5.66 -10.10 -6.39
C PHE A 377 -6.64 -10.90 -5.53
N PHE A 378 -6.92 -12.16 -5.86
CA PHE A 378 -7.89 -12.97 -5.11
C PHE A 378 -7.42 -13.29 -3.69
N ILE A 379 -6.12 -13.56 -3.47
CA ILE A 379 -5.57 -13.75 -2.12
C ILE A 379 -5.77 -12.47 -1.29
N ALA A 380 -5.42 -11.31 -1.84
CA ALA A 380 -5.60 -10.03 -1.16
C ALA A 380 -7.08 -9.72 -0.89
N ALA A 381 -7.95 -9.96 -1.86
CA ALA A 381 -9.40 -9.75 -1.73
C ALA A 381 -10.02 -10.65 -0.65
N LEU A 382 -9.61 -11.91 -0.59
CA LEU A 382 -10.05 -12.85 0.44
C LEU A 382 -9.62 -12.37 1.85
N LEU A 383 -8.35 -12.03 2.00
CA LEU A 383 -7.82 -11.52 3.27
C LEU A 383 -8.49 -10.21 3.68
N LYS A 384 -8.64 -9.26 2.76
CA LYS A 384 -9.32 -7.98 3.01
C LYS A 384 -10.77 -8.20 3.46
N THR A 385 -11.52 -8.98 2.72
CA THR A 385 -12.92 -9.27 3.05
C THR A 385 -13.06 -9.97 4.40
N ALA A 386 -12.11 -10.86 4.74
CA ALA A 386 -12.18 -11.63 5.98
C ALA A 386 -11.74 -10.85 7.23
N GLN A 387 -10.74 -9.96 7.12
CA GLN A 387 -10.14 -9.27 8.29
C GLN A 387 -10.38 -7.75 8.33
N GLY A 388 -10.83 -7.14 7.23
CA GLY A 388 -11.22 -5.73 7.18
C GLY A 388 -10.10 -4.72 6.89
N SER A 389 -8.83 -5.04 7.10
CA SER A 389 -7.70 -4.11 6.94
C SER A 389 -7.06 -4.23 5.56
N SER A 390 -7.08 -3.14 4.76
CA SER A 390 -6.39 -3.08 3.47
C SER A 390 -4.86 -3.12 3.63
N THR A 391 -4.33 -2.41 4.60
CA THR A 391 -2.88 -2.41 4.87
C THR A 391 -2.39 -3.81 5.25
N THR A 392 -3.12 -4.52 6.12
CA THR A 392 -2.77 -5.89 6.49
C THR A 392 -2.90 -6.84 5.29
N ALA A 393 -3.94 -6.69 4.45
CA ALA A 393 -4.08 -7.49 3.25
C ALA A 393 -2.92 -7.28 2.27
N LEU A 394 -2.47 -6.02 2.07
CA LEU A 394 -1.28 -5.69 1.28
C LEU A 394 -0.03 -6.39 1.81
N VAL A 395 0.25 -6.25 3.11
CA VAL A 395 1.46 -6.78 3.74
C VAL A 395 1.46 -8.31 3.73
N VAL A 396 0.37 -8.94 4.16
CA VAL A 396 0.29 -10.42 4.24
C VAL A 396 0.34 -11.05 2.85
N THR A 397 -0.40 -10.49 1.88
CA THR A 397 -0.40 -11.05 0.51
C THR A 397 0.96 -10.89 -0.16
N SER A 398 1.61 -9.74 -0.03
CA SER A 398 2.94 -9.54 -0.61
C SER A 398 4.00 -10.46 0.00
N THR A 399 3.87 -10.76 1.30
CA THR A 399 4.69 -11.76 1.98
C THR A 399 4.50 -13.16 1.39
N ILE A 400 3.26 -13.57 1.19
CA ILE A 400 2.91 -14.86 0.57
C ILE A 400 3.41 -14.91 -0.87
N ALA A 401 3.31 -13.81 -1.60
CA ALA A 401 3.68 -13.70 -3.00
C ALA A 401 5.19 -13.74 -3.25
N MET A 402 5.99 -13.20 -2.33
CA MET A 402 7.43 -13.02 -2.50
C MET A 402 8.15 -14.29 -3.00
N PRO A 403 8.04 -15.45 -2.35
CA PRO A 403 8.72 -16.67 -2.81
C PRO A 403 8.13 -17.23 -4.11
N LEU A 404 6.95 -16.76 -4.54
CA LEU A 404 6.26 -17.24 -5.72
C LEU A 404 6.53 -16.38 -6.97
N MET A 405 7.18 -15.21 -6.83
CA MET A 405 7.32 -14.23 -7.91
C MET A 405 7.96 -14.81 -9.18
N SER A 406 9.10 -15.51 -9.05
CA SER A 406 9.77 -16.15 -10.18
C SER A 406 8.94 -17.23 -10.82
N ILE A 407 8.15 -17.95 -10.03
CA ILE A 407 7.29 -19.06 -10.43
C ILE A 407 6.10 -18.54 -11.24
N LEU A 408 5.52 -17.45 -10.74
CA LEU A 408 4.39 -16.79 -11.37
C LEU A 408 4.80 -16.00 -12.63
N GLY A 409 6.09 -16.03 -13.01
CA GLY A 409 6.60 -15.25 -14.14
C GLY A 409 6.49 -13.74 -13.91
N LEU A 410 6.53 -13.31 -12.65
CA LEU A 410 6.44 -11.91 -12.24
C LEU A 410 7.79 -11.35 -11.76
N ASP A 411 8.87 -12.11 -11.91
CA ASP A 411 10.25 -11.65 -11.67
C ASP A 411 10.84 -11.11 -12.99
N VAL A 412 10.15 -10.11 -13.56
CA VAL A 412 10.47 -9.52 -14.87
C VAL A 412 10.99 -8.12 -14.69
N MET A 413 12.13 -7.85 -15.37
CA MET A 413 12.74 -6.52 -15.44
C MET A 413 12.55 -5.92 -16.83
N MET A 414 12.09 -4.68 -16.91
CA MET A 414 12.08 -3.88 -18.13
C MET A 414 13.17 -2.80 -18.00
N GLY A 415 14.37 -3.08 -18.52
CA GLY A 415 15.55 -2.28 -18.24
C GLY A 415 15.92 -2.32 -16.75
N ASN A 416 15.76 -1.20 -16.04
CA ASN A 416 15.97 -1.10 -14.58
C ASN A 416 14.66 -1.09 -13.79
N ILE A 417 13.53 -1.26 -14.45
CA ILE A 417 12.21 -1.25 -13.82
C ILE A 417 11.86 -2.66 -13.41
N PRO A 418 11.63 -2.97 -12.13
CA PRO A 418 11.13 -4.27 -11.68
C PRO A 418 9.63 -4.38 -12.00
N ILE A 419 9.30 -4.46 -13.29
CA ILE A 419 7.93 -4.28 -13.77
C ILE A 419 6.99 -5.36 -13.26
N GLY A 420 7.43 -6.59 -13.19
CA GLY A 420 6.61 -7.69 -12.68
C GLY A 420 6.25 -7.49 -11.21
N GLN A 421 7.22 -7.11 -10.37
CA GLN A 421 6.99 -6.82 -8.95
C GLN A 421 6.09 -5.58 -8.77
N VAL A 422 6.28 -4.53 -9.58
CA VAL A 422 5.43 -3.33 -9.55
C VAL A 422 3.98 -3.67 -9.87
N LEU A 423 3.74 -4.46 -10.93
CA LEU A 423 2.39 -4.92 -11.28
C LEU A 423 1.80 -5.86 -10.22
N ALA A 424 2.63 -6.68 -9.57
CA ALA A 424 2.18 -7.49 -8.44
C ALA A 424 1.70 -6.61 -7.26
N VAL A 425 2.41 -5.53 -6.91
CA VAL A 425 1.94 -4.55 -5.91
C VAL A 425 0.58 -3.97 -6.32
N MET A 426 0.40 -3.63 -7.60
CA MET A 426 -0.87 -3.10 -8.11
C MET A 426 -2.00 -4.13 -8.02
N ALA A 427 -1.73 -5.38 -8.37
CA ALA A 427 -2.72 -6.45 -8.27
C ALA A 427 -3.14 -6.71 -6.80
N ILE A 428 -2.16 -6.75 -5.89
CA ILE A 428 -2.40 -6.90 -4.45
C ILE A 428 -3.19 -5.70 -3.91
N GLY A 429 -2.81 -4.46 -4.29
CA GLY A 429 -3.52 -3.24 -3.92
C GLY A 429 -4.97 -3.24 -4.40
N SER A 430 -5.21 -3.72 -5.62
CA SER A 430 -6.56 -3.90 -6.18
C SER A 430 -7.40 -4.85 -5.34
N GLY A 431 -6.84 -6.00 -4.93
CA GLY A 431 -7.51 -6.95 -4.05
C GLY A 431 -7.73 -6.41 -2.64
N ALA A 432 -6.76 -5.68 -2.10
CA ALA A 432 -6.80 -5.11 -0.77
C ALA A 432 -7.84 -4.00 -0.57
N MET A 433 -8.43 -3.48 -1.65
CA MET A 433 -9.51 -2.50 -1.56
C MET A 433 -10.92 -3.10 -1.76
N VAL A 434 -11.03 -4.36 -2.18
CA VAL A 434 -12.31 -5.02 -2.43
C VAL A 434 -13.12 -5.15 -1.15
N VAL A 435 -14.42 -4.83 -1.23
CA VAL A 435 -15.43 -5.12 -0.19
C VAL A 435 -15.07 -4.56 1.20
N SER A 436 -15.01 -3.24 1.32
CA SER A 436 -15.01 -2.58 2.63
C SER A 436 -16.39 -2.73 3.28
N HIS A 437 -16.49 -3.42 4.42
CA HIS A 437 -17.77 -3.71 5.11
C HIS A 437 -17.62 -3.62 6.64
N VAL A 438 -18.58 -4.11 7.40
CA VAL A 438 -18.67 -3.92 8.87
C VAL A 438 -17.46 -4.38 9.70
N ASN A 439 -16.55 -5.15 9.15
CA ASN A 439 -15.28 -5.51 9.82
C ASN A 439 -14.15 -4.51 9.57
N ASP A 440 -14.38 -3.51 8.73
CA ASP A 440 -13.41 -2.49 8.32
C ASP A 440 -13.66 -1.17 9.07
N SER A 441 -12.63 -0.59 9.69
CA SER A 441 -12.71 0.72 10.36
C SER A 441 -13.18 1.80 9.39
N TYR A 442 -12.67 1.78 8.16
CA TYR A 442 -13.02 2.75 7.14
C TYR A 442 -14.51 2.74 6.77
N PHE A 443 -15.13 1.57 6.74
CA PHE A 443 -16.57 1.46 6.55
C PHE A 443 -17.36 2.23 7.62
N TRP A 444 -16.95 2.12 8.88
CA TRP A 444 -17.60 2.81 9.98
C TRP A 444 -17.33 4.32 9.97
N VAL A 445 -16.11 4.72 9.69
CA VAL A 445 -15.75 6.14 9.55
C VAL A 445 -16.62 6.79 8.48
N VAL A 446 -16.66 6.21 7.28
CA VAL A 446 -17.45 6.76 6.17
C VAL A 446 -18.94 6.77 6.51
N SER A 447 -19.50 5.67 7.02
CA SER A 447 -20.94 5.57 7.30
C SER A 447 -21.38 6.54 8.40
N GLN A 448 -20.66 6.62 9.52
CA GLN A 448 -21.05 7.46 10.65
C GLN A 448 -20.92 8.95 10.34
N PHE A 449 -19.80 9.38 9.74
CA PHE A 449 -19.59 10.78 9.40
C PHE A 449 -20.49 11.28 8.27
N SER A 450 -21.04 10.37 7.46
CA SER A 450 -22.02 10.69 6.39
C SER A 450 -23.48 10.50 6.81
N GLY A 451 -23.75 9.99 8.03
CA GLY A 451 -25.10 9.67 8.46
C GLY A 451 -25.74 8.54 7.65
N MET A 452 -24.95 7.62 7.11
CA MET A 452 -25.47 6.47 6.40
C MET A 452 -25.81 5.35 7.38
N SER A 453 -27.01 4.78 7.25
CA SER A 453 -27.30 3.49 7.91
C SER A 453 -26.39 2.39 7.38
N VAL A 454 -26.22 1.31 8.14
CA VAL A 454 -25.42 0.16 7.71
C VAL A 454 -25.87 -0.36 6.34
N THR A 455 -27.18 -0.46 6.11
CA THR A 455 -27.75 -0.90 4.83
C THR A 455 -27.39 0.07 3.68
N THR A 456 -27.46 1.37 3.94
CA THR A 456 -27.06 2.39 2.97
C THR A 456 -25.56 2.30 2.68
N ALA A 457 -24.71 2.14 3.70
CA ALA A 457 -23.28 2.02 3.55
C ALA A 457 -22.87 0.78 2.74
N TYR A 458 -23.56 -0.36 2.90
CA TYR A 458 -23.36 -1.54 2.05
C TYR A 458 -23.63 -1.23 0.57
N ARG A 459 -24.72 -0.53 0.26
CA ARG A 459 -25.07 -0.17 -1.13
C ARG A 459 -24.18 0.91 -1.71
N ALA A 460 -23.75 1.84 -0.90
CA ALA A 460 -22.93 2.98 -1.28
C ALA A 460 -21.42 2.64 -1.27
N GLN A 461 -20.85 2.46 -0.08
CA GLN A 461 -19.42 2.33 0.15
C GLN A 461 -18.89 0.94 -0.24
N THR A 462 -19.52 -0.15 0.25
CA THR A 462 -19.04 -1.51 0.00
C THR A 462 -19.04 -1.85 -1.48
N MET A 463 -20.13 -1.52 -2.18
CA MET A 463 -20.22 -1.76 -3.62
C MET A 463 -19.26 -0.86 -4.42
N ALA A 464 -19.04 0.38 -3.97
CA ALA A 464 -18.07 1.27 -4.59
C ALA A 464 -16.64 0.70 -4.51
N THR A 465 -16.23 0.19 -3.34
CA THR A 465 -14.91 -0.42 -3.16
C THR A 465 -14.75 -1.73 -3.92
N LEU A 466 -15.82 -2.52 -4.08
CA LEU A 466 -15.83 -3.69 -4.96
C LEU A 466 -15.55 -3.29 -6.42
N VAL A 467 -16.25 -2.27 -6.93
CA VAL A 467 -16.06 -1.77 -8.29
C VAL A 467 -14.64 -1.20 -8.47
N GLN A 468 -14.13 -0.49 -7.47
CA GLN A 468 -12.75 0.02 -7.48
C GLN A 468 -11.73 -1.12 -7.60
N GLY A 469 -11.84 -2.17 -6.78
CA GLY A 469 -10.93 -3.30 -6.81
C GLY A 469 -10.95 -4.06 -8.14
N ILE A 470 -12.16 -4.29 -8.70
CA ILE A 470 -12.32 -4.90 -10.03
C ILE A 470 -11.69 -4.00 -11.11
N THR A 471 -11.92 -2.69 -11.06
CA THR A 471 -11.30 -1.76 -12.02
C THR A 471 -9.77 -1.78 -11.89
N GLY A 472 -9.25 -1.80 -10.68
CA GLY A 472 -7.81 -1.84 -10.40
C GLY A 472 -7.16 -3.08 -11.02
N ILE A 473 -7.74 -4.28 -10.80
CA ILE A 473 -7.16 -5.50 -11.38
C ILE A 473 -7.29 -5.54 -12.91
N VAL A 474 -8.38 -5.05 -13.47
CA VAL A 474 -8.54 -4.97 -14.93
C VAL A 474 -7.47 -4.07 -15.55
N VAL A 475 -7.26 -2.86 -15.00
CA VAL A 475 -6.20 -1.95 -15.48
C VAL A 475 -4.82 -2.58 -15.31
N THR A 476 -4.55 -3.19 -14.16
CA THR A 476 -3.28 -3.86 -13.88
C THR A 476 -3.04 -5.03 -14.82
N PHE A 477 -4.06 -5.82 -15.11
CA PHE A 477 -3.97 -6.94 -16.06
C PHE A 477 -3.69 -6.46 -17.49
N LEU A 478 -4.37 -5.39 -17.95
CA LEU A 478 -4.10 -4.79 -19.26
C LEU A 478 -2.66 -4.28 -19.37
N LEU A 479 -2.15 -3.66 -18.30
CA LEU A 479 -0.73 -3.28 -18.23
C LEU A 479 0.17 -4.53 -18.26
N GLY A 480 -0.22 -5.61 -17.57
CA GLY A 480 0.50 -6.88 -17.58
C GLY A 480 0.58 -7.50 -18.99
N LEU A 481 -0.49 -7.47 -19.76
CA LEU A 481 -0.48 -7.95 -21.16
C LEU A 481 0.44 -7.14 -22.09
N LEU A 482 0.71 -5.87 -21.74
CA LEU A 482 1.55 -4.98 -22.55
C LEU A 482 3.02 -5.02 -22.12
N LEU A 483 3.32 -5.35 -20.86
CA LEU A 483 4.63 -5.10 -20.25
C LEU A 483 5.33 -6.37 -19.73
N LEU A 484 4.63 -7.49 -19.54
CA LEU A 484 5.15 -8.80 -19.18
C LEU A 484 5.25 -9.72 -20.39
#